data_b56f5922fcdbb55113281c6cc8cc915e
#
_entry.id   b56f5922fcdbb55113281c6cc8cc915e
#
_cell.length_a   1.000
_cell.length_b   1.000
_cell.length_c   1.000
_cell.angle_alpha   90.00
_cell.angle_beta   90.00
_cell.angle_gamma   90.00
#
_symmetry.space_group_name_H-M   'P 1'
#
loop_
_entity.id
_entity.type
_entity.pdbx_description
1 polymer ?
#
loop_
_entity_poly.entity_id
_entity_poly.type
_entity_poly.pdbx_seq_one_letter_code
_entity_poly.pdbx_strand_id
1 'polypeptide(L)'
;MKFIIAPAKKMVVAQDDFPVQSQPQFRDQAAWLLRHMQQLTRAEAQTLWHTSEKLTGAAYAQLQTSDVTAHQSPAIFSYVGIQYQYMAPDLLDDAGLAYIQQHLRILSGLYGILRPFDGIVPYRLEMQTRLAAAPNHNLYDFWGDRPYQALATIPGPIINLASDEYAKTIRPYLQPADHFINVRFAHDVNGKLKTRATYAKMARGEMMRFAATHQVTTVEELTHFDSPTYRFDAPLSTADELVFIAK
;
A
#
# COMPACT_ATOMS: atom_id res chain seq x y z
N MET A 1 16.94 1.83 3.52
CA MET A 1 15.61 2.13 4.09
C MET A 1 14.55 1.73 3.08
N LYS A 2 13.42 1.24 3.53
CA LYS A 2 12.29 0.78 2.69
C LYS A 2 10.96 1.24 3.29
N PHE A 3 10.05 1.68 2.45
CA PHE A 3 8.72 2.14 2.85
C PHE A 3 7.67 1.10 2.48
N ILE A 4 6.65 0.93 3.31
CA ILE A 4 5.44 0.18 2.97
C ILE A 4 4.21 1.07 3.01
N ILE A 5 3.35 0.96 2.00
CA ILE A 5 2.08 1.68 1.91
C ILE A 5 0.92 0.73 1.64
N ALA A 6 -0.29 1.20 1.95
CA ALA A 6 -1.52 0.51 1.59
C ALA A 6 -1.94 0.84 0.14
N PRO A 7 -2.67 -0.05 -0.55
CA PRO A 7 -3.27 0.22 -1.85
C PRO A 7 -4.47 1.16 -1.72
N ALA A 8 -5.12 1.48 -2.83
CA ALA A 8 -6.41 2.15 -2.84
C ALA A 8 -7.52 1.20 -3.34
N LYS A 9 -8.75 1.42 -2.85
CA LYS A 9 -9.92 0.64 -3.30
C LYS A 9 -10.32 0.93 -4.74
N LYS A 10 -10.15 2.20 -5.18
CA LYS A 10 -10.41 2.62 -6.55
C LYS A 10 -9.14 2.43 -7.36
N MET A 11 -9.31 1.86 -8.54
CA MET A 11 -8.23 1.64 -9.50
C MET A 11 -8.65 2.08 -10.89
N VAL A 12 -7.66 2.37 -11.71
CA VAL A 12 -7.81 2.67 -13.15
C VAL A 12 -6.76 1.89 -13.92
N VAL A 13 -6.98 1.71 -15.21
CA VAL A 13 -5.90 1.41 -16.14
C VAL A 13 -5.23 2.75 -16.43
N ALA A 14 -3.96 2.90 -16.06
CA ALA A 14 -3.22 4.12 -16.34
C ALA A 14 -3.01 4.26 -17.84
N GLN A 15 -3.03 5.51 -18.33
CA GLN A 15 -2.66 5.80 -19.71
C GLN A 15 -1.16 5.52 -19.94
N ASP A 16 -0.75 5.32 -21.17
CA ASP A 16 0.55 4.77 -21.58
C ASP A 16 1.77 5.68 -21.32
N ASP A 17 1.64 6.74 -20.50
CA ASP A 17 2.70 7.70 -20.23
C ASP A 17 3.89 7.09 -19.44
N PHE A 18 3.64 6.02 -18.67
CA PHE A 18 4.65 5.36 -17.86
C PHE A 18 4.66 3.84 -18.11
N PRO A 19 5.77 3.28 -18.60
CA PRO A 19 5.85 1.86 -18.94
C PRO A 19 5.90 0.97 -17.68
N VAL A 20 5.31 -0.21 -17.78
CA VAL A 20 5.55 -1.31 -16.85
C VAL A 20 7.03 -1.71 -16.93
N GLN A 21 7.72 -1.72 -15.79
CA GLN A 21 9.16 -2.05 -15.72
C GLN A 21 9.42 -3.46 -15.19
N SER A 22 8.43 -4.06 -14.52
CA SER A 22 8.58 -5.36 -13.88
C SER A 22 7.23 -6.06 -13.69
N GLN A 23 7.30 -7.35 -13.33
CA GLN A 23 6.11 -8.16 -13.04
C GLN A 23 6.00 -8.41 -11.53
N PRO A 24 4.78 -8.51 -10.98
CA PRO A 24 4.56 -8.86 -9.58
C PRO A 24 5.28 -10.17 -9.21
N GLN A 25 6.00 -10.18 -8.10
CA GLN A 25 6.75 -11.34 -7.63
C GLN A 25 5.85 -12.57 -7.41
N PHE A 26 4.62 -12.35 -6.96
CA PHE A 26 3.65 -13.40 -6.64
C PHE A 26 2.51 -13.46 -7.67
N ARG A 27 2.83 -13.30 -8.96
CA ARG A 27 1.84 -13.28 -10.05
C ARG A 27 1.01 -14.57 -10.11
N ASP A 28 1.60 -15.72 -9.87
CA ASP A 28 0.90 -17.01 -9.93
C ASP A 28 -0.12 -17.14 -8.80
N GLN A 29 0.21 -16.68 -7.59
CA GLN A 29 -0.70 -16.62 -6.46
C GLN A 29 -1.84 -15.62 -6.72
N ALA A 30 -1.52 -14.47 -7.33
CA ALA A 30 -2.53 -13.50 -7.73
C ALA A 30 -3.47 -14.06 -8.80
N ALA A 31 -2.95 -14.77 -9.79
CA ALA A 31 -3.75 -15.47 -10.81
C ALA A 31 -4.66 -16.53 -10.18
N TRP A 32 -4.17 -17.25 -9.19
CA TRP A 32 -4.98 -18.25 -8.47
C TRP A 32 -6.12 -17.56 -7.70
N LEU A 33 -5.84 -16.50 -6.94
CA LEU A 33 -6.86 -15.73 -6.22
C LEU A 33 -7.89 -15.12 -7.18
N LEU A 34 -7.44 -14.57 -8.30
CA LEU A 34 -8.32 -13.97 -9.31
C LEU A 34 -9.28 -15.02 -9.88
N ARG A 35 -8.77 -16.20 -10.30
CA ARG A 35 -9.62 -17.31 -10.77
C ARG A 35 -10.60 -17.79 -9.72
N HIS A 36 -10.19 -17.84 -8.46
CA HIS A 36 -11.07 -18.20 -7.36
C HIS A 36 -12.20 -17.19 -7.16
N MET A 37 -11.90 -15.88 -7.22
CA MET A 37 -12.92 -14.83 -7.17
C MET A 37 -13.86 -14.86 -8.38
N GLN A 38 -13.38 -15.21 -9.58
CA GLN A 38 -14.19 -15.33 -10.79
C GLN A 38 -15.25 -16.45 -10.70
N GLN A 39 -15.08 -17.42 -9.81
CA GLN A 39 -16.07 -18.47 -9.56
C GLN A 39 -17.23 -18.01 -8.66
N LEU A 40 -17.09 -16.87 -7.99
CA LEU A 40 -18.15 -16.32 -7.14
C LEU A 40 -19.33 -15.86 -8.00
N THR A 41 -20.52 -16.08 -7.48
CA THR A 41 -21.71 -15.40 -8.01
C THR A 41 -21.65 -13.92 -7.69
N ARG A 42 -22.43 -13.11 -8.42
CA ARG A 42 -22.51 -11.67 -8.16
C ARG A 42 -22.96 -11.35 -6.72
N ALA A 43 -23.88 -12.12 -6.16
CA ALA A 43 -24.37 -11.94 -4.80
C ALA A 43 -23.28 -12.25 -3.75
N GLU A 44 -22.50 -13.33 -3.97
CA GLU A 44 -21.35 -13.66 -3.13
C GLU A 44 -20.26 -12.58 -3.21
N ALA A 45 -19.93 -12.09 -4.41
CA ALA A 45 -19.00 -10.99 -4.60
C ALA A 45 -19.46 -9.70 -3.91
N GLN A 46 -20.75 -9.36 -3.97
CA GLN A 46 -21.33 -8.23 -3.25
C GLN A 46 -21.16 -8.34 -1.74
N THR A 47 -21.46 -9.51 -1.20
CA THR A 47 -21.27 -9.83 0.22
C THR A 47 -19.81 -9.72 0.62
N LEU A 48 -18.92 -10.30 -0.20
CA LEU A 48 -17.48 -10.28 0.02
C LEU A 48 -16.91 -8.86 0.08
N TRP A 49 -17.34 -8.00 -0.83
CA TRP A 49 -16.83 -6.64 -0.97
C TRP A 49 -17.54 -5.60 -0.10
N HIS A 50 -18.64 -5.98 0.56
CA HIS A 50 -19.50 -5.06 1.33
C HIS A 50 -19.85 -3.79 0.53
N THR A 51 -20.32 -3.95 -0.71
CA THR A 51 -20.59 -2.84 -1.63
C THR A 51 -22.07 -2.71 -1.99
N SER A 52 -22.45 -1.51 -2.45
CA SER A 52 -23.77 -1.29 -3.03
C SER A 52 -23.92 -2.04 -4.36
N GLU A 53 -25.16 -2.34 -4.75
CA GLU A 53 -25.49 -3.03 -6.01
C GLU A 53 -24.83 -2.37 -7.22
N LYS A 54 -24.88 -1.03 -7.31
CA LYS A 54 -24.26 -0.26 -8.40
C LYS A 54 -22.74 -0.48 -8.48
N LEU A 55 -22.06 -0.44 -7.35
CA LEU A 55 -20.59 -0.63 -7.29
C LEU A 55 -20.23 -2.10 -7.57
N THR A 56 -21.03 -3.04 -7.07
CA THR A 56 -20.85 -4.47 -7.32
C THR A 56 -20.93 -4.78 -8.81
N GLY A 57 -21.93 -4.23 -9.50
CA GLY A 57 -22.15 -4.52 -10.93
C GLY A 57 -20.91 -4.22 -11.79
N ALA A 58 -20.35 -3.02 -11.65
CA ALA A 58 -19.15 -2.62 -12.39
C ALA A 58 -17.92 -3.46 -12.01
N ALA A 59 -17.68 -3.63 -10.70
CA ALA A 59 -16.52 -4.41 -10.20
C ALA A 59 -16.63 -5.89 -10.58
N TYR A 60 -17.84 -6.47 -10.58
CA TYR A 60 -18.06 -7.86 -10.95
C TYR A 60 -17.86 -8.10 -12.45
N ALA A 61 -18.38 -7.20 -13.30
CA ALA A 61 -18.16 -7.28 -14.74
C ALA A 61 -16.65 -7.21 -15.08
N GLN A 62 -15.93 -6.31 -14.41
CA GLN A 62 -14.48 -6.21 -14.55
C GLN A 62 -13.77 -7.49 -14.06
N LEU A 63 -14.15 -8.03 -12.91
CA LEU A 63 -13.59 -9.28 -12.37
C LEU A 63 -13.69 -10.42 -13.38
N GLN A 64 -14.85 -10.60 -14.03
CA GLN A 64 -15.10 -11.72 -14.94
C GLN A 64 -14.22 -11.68 -16.21
N THR A 65 -13.75 -10.50 -16.60
CA THR A 65 -12.89 -10.30 -17.78
C THR A 65 -11.43 -10.06 -17.44
N SER A 66 -11.09 -9.96 -16.16
CA SER A 66 -9.71 -9.68 -15.72
C SER A 66 -8.79 -10.86 -15.95
N ASP A 67 -7.59 -10.57 -16.44
CA ASP A 67 -6.47 -11.49 -16.53
C ASP A 67 -5.21 -10.76 -16.05
N VAL A 68 -4.49 -11.36 -15.10
CA VAL A 68 -3.27 -10.76 -14.53
C VAL A 68 -2.15 -10.52 -15.56
N THR A 69 -2.30 -11.07 -16.78
CA THR A 69 -1.34 -10.93 -17.87
C THR A 69 -1.73 -9.90 -18.92
N ALA A 70 -2.98 -9.43 -18.92
CA ALA A 70 -3.53 -8.56 -19.95
C ALA A 70 -3.68 -7.10 -19.49
N HIS A 71 -3.42 -6.16 -20.41
CA HIS A 71 -3.66 -4.71 -20.21
C HIS A 71 -3.16 -4.17 -18.87
N GLN A 72 -1.91 -4.50 -18.53
CA GLN A 72 -1.26 -4.09 -17.28
C GLN A 72 -0.86 -2.61 -17.32
N SER A 73 -0.96 -1.96 -16.17
CA SER A 73 -0.37 -0.64 -15.94
C SER A 73 0.44 -0.65 -14.64
N PRO A 74 1.43 0.27 -14.49
CA PRO A 74 2.25 0.31 -13.28
C PRO A 74 1.38 0.51 -12.02
N ALA A 75 1.67 -0.25 -10.96
CA ALA A 75 0.88 -0.24 -9.73
C ALA A 75 0.72 1.16 -9.14
N ILE A 76 1.80 1.96 -9.15
CA ILE A 76 1.79 3.30 -8.56
C ILE A 76 0.80 4.25 -9.24
N PHE A 77 0.53 4.08 -10.54
CA PHE A 77 -0.41 4.89 -11.32
C PHE A 77 -1.78 4.24 -11.43
N SER A 78 -1.91 2.96 -11.07
CA SER A 78 -3.19 2.24 -11.10
C SER A 78 -4.06 2.53 -9.90
N TYR A 79 -3.48 2.80 -8.73
CA TYR A 79 -4.25 3.09 -7.52
C TYR A 79 -4.68 4.55 -7.45
N VAL A 80 -5.99 4.79 -7.28
CA VAL A 80 -6.59 6.12 -7.16
C VAL A 80 -7.16 6.31 -5.77
N GLY A 81 -6.51 7.17 -4.99
CA GLY A 81 -6.93 7.46 -3.62
C GLY A 81 -6.13 8.61 -3.02
N ILE A 82 -6.60 9.13 -1.88
CA ILE A 82 -6.04 10.32 -1.24
C ILE A 82 -4.53 10.21 -1.04
N GLN A 83 -4.01 9.05 -0.58
CA GLN A 83 -2.57 8.86 -0.37
C GLN A 83 -1.79 8.99 -1.69
N TYR A 84 -2.29 8.44 -2.79
CA TYR A 84 -1.66 8.50 -4.11
C TYR A 84 -1.75 9.88 -4.73
N GLN A 85 -2.87 10.58 -4.55
CA GLN A 85 -3.05 11.98 -4.99
C GLN A 85 -2.05 12.92 -4.31
N TYR A 86 -1.81 12.74 -3.00
CA TYR A 86 -0.86 13.56 -2.25
C TYR A 86 0.61 13.14 -2.45
N MET A 87 0.84 11.89 -2.83
CA MET A 87 2.16 11.42 -3.29
C MET A 87 2.50 12.04 -4.66
N ALA A 88 1.49 12.18 -5.53
CA ALA A 88 1.60 12.72 -6.89
C ALA A 88 2.83 12.16 -7.63
N PRO A 89 2.88 10.85 -7.89
CA PRO A 89 4.04 10.22 -8.51
C PRO A 89 4.29 10.70 -9.94
N ASP A 90 3.27 11.18 -10.62
CA ASP A 90 3.30 11.82 -11.94
C ASP A 90 4.05 13.18 -11.96
N LEU A 91 4.28 13.78 -10.81
CA LEU A 91 5.03 15.04 -10.67
C LEU A 91 6.48 14.81 -10.21
N LEU A 92 6.91 13.57 -9.98
CA LEU A 92 8.30 13.25 -9.66
C LEU A 92 9.15 13.27 -10.93
N ASP A 93 10.38 13.74 -10.78
CA ASP A 93 11.40 13.60 -11.82
C ASP A 93 11.93 12.15 -11.91
N ASP A 94 12.82 11.90 -12.85
CA ASP A 94 13.41 10.55 -13.06
C ASP A 94 14.10 10.02 -11.79
N ALA A 95 14.78 10.89 -11.04
CA ALA A 95 15.44 10.50 -9.80
C ALA A 95 14.42 10.11 -8.71
N GLY A 96 13.34 10.86 -8.57
CA GLY A 96 12.24 10.56 -7.66
C GLY A 96 11.50 9.28 -8.04
N LEU A 97 11.27 9.03 -9.34
CA LEU A 97 10.67 7.79 -9.84
C LEU A 97 11.59 6.59 -9.58
N ALA A 98 12.89 6.73 -9.82
CA ALA A 98 13.88 5.69 -9.49
C ALA A 98 13.93 5.41 -7.98
N TYR A 99 13.87 6.45 -7.15
CA TYR A 99 13.84 6.32 -5.70
C TYR A 99 12.62 5.51 -5.23
N ILE A 100 11.41 5.85 -5.68
CA ILE A 100 10.23 5.08 -5.27
C ILE A 100 10.30 3.63 -5.76
N GLN A 101 10.79 3.36 -6.96
CA GLN A 101 10.96 1.98 -7.46
C GLN A 101 11.89 1.17 -6.57
N GLN A 102 12.95 1.76 -6.07
CA GLN A 102 13.92 1.11 -5.20
C GLN A 102 13.39 0.94 -3.78
N HIS A 103 12.81 1.98 -3.18
CA HIS A 103 12.56 2.08 -1.75
C HIS A 103 11.10 1.83 -1.34
N LEU A 104 10.12 1.96 -2.24
CA LEU A 104 8.71 1.80 -1.92
C LEU A 104 8.20 0.40 -2.24
N ARG A 105 7.34 -0.13 -1.36
CA ARG A 105 6.54 -1.34 -1.59
C ARG A 105 5.08 -1.06 -1.29
N ILE A 106 4.20 -1.51 -2.18
CA ILE A 106 2.75 -1.38 -2.05
C ILE A 106 2.21 -2.74 -1.62
N LEU A 107 1.61 -2.80 -0.45
CA LEU A 107 0.94 -4.02 0.02
C LEU A 107 -0.39 -4.19 -0.72
N SER A 108 -0.78 -5.42 -1.02
CA SER A 108 -1.92 -5.71 -1.90
C SER A 108 -2.65 -6.98 -1.46
N GLY A 109 -3.98 -6.94 -1.41
CA GLY A 109 -4.78 -8.12 -1.15
C GLY A 109 -4.65 -9.18 -2.24
N LEU A 110 -4.57 -8.75 -3.52
CA LEU A 110 -4.46 -9.66 -4.66
C LEU A 110 -3.02 -10.10 -4.95
N TYR A 111 -2.04 -9.21 -4.82
CA TYR A 111 -0.65 -9.44 -5.24
C TYR A 111 0.32 -9.63 -4.06
N GLY A 112 -0.15 -9.52 -2.80
CA GLY A 112 0.68 -9.58 -1.60
C GLY A 112 1.52 -8.32 -1.41
N ILE A 113 2.56 -8.16 -2.21
CA ILE A 113 3.46 -7.01 -2.22
C ILE A 113 3.89 -6.69 -3.65
N LEU A 114 3.99 -5.40 -3.95
CA LEU A 114 4.31 -4.87 -5.29
C LEU A 114 5.43 -3.84 -5.22
N ARG A 115 6.23 -3.79 -6.27
CA ARG A 115 7.05 -2.62 -6.60
C ARG A 115 6.19 -1.58 -7.34
N PRO A 116 6.52 -0.29 -7.29
CA PRO A 116 5.74 0.78 -7.94
C PRO A 116 5.45 0.54 -9.42
N PHE A 117 6.42 0.05 -10.18
CA PHE A 117 6.28 -0.18 -11.62
C PHE A 117 6.01 -1.65 -11.99
N ASP A 118 5.56 -2.47 -11.03
CA ASP A 118 5.01 -3.79 -11.35
C ASP A 118 3.71 -3.63 -12.15
N GLY A 119 3.58 -4.41 -13.24
CA GLY A 119 2.40 -4.42 -14.07
C GLY A 119 1.23 -5.13 -13.39
N ILE A 120 0.14 -4.41 -13.13
CA ILE A 120 -1.05 -4.96 -12.51
C ILE A 120 -2.30 -4.65 -13.31
N VAL A 121 -3.36 -5.41 -13.03
CA VAL A 121 -4.71 -5.13 -13.53
C VAL A 121 -5.56 -4.56 -12.40
N PRO A 122 -6.58 -3.76 -12.70
CA PRO A 122 -7.55 -3.32 -11.70
C PRO A 122 -8.30 -4.50 -11.08
N TYR A 123 -8.44 -4.48 -9.76
CA TYR A 123 -9.12 -5.51 -8.97
C TYR A 123 -9.82 -4.89 -7.75
N ARG A 124 -10.65 -5.70 -7.09
CA ARG A 124 -11.21 -5.35 -5.80
C ARG A 124 -11.04 -6.50 -4.82
N LEU A 125 -10.03 -6.41 -3.97
CA LEU A 125 -9.75 -7.36 -2.90
C LEU A 125 -8.94 -6.67 -1.81
N GLU A 126 -9.57 -6.44 -0.65
CA GLU A 126 -8.92 -5.84 0.51
C GLU A 126 -8.29 -6.92 1.38
N MET A 127 -7.22 -6.63 2.11
CA MET A 127 -6.46 -7.63 2.87
C MET A 127 -7.30 -8.29 3.97
N GLN A 128 -8.20 -7.53 4.61
CA GLN A 128 -9.11 -8.05 5.65
C GLN A 128 -10.31 -8.83 5.10
N THR A 129 -10.43 -8.95 3.77
CA THR A 129 -11.53 -9.68 3.15
C THR A 129 -11.50 -11.14 3.54
N ARG A 130 -12.63 -11.65 4.02
CA ARG A 130 -12.80 -13.06 4.38
C ARG A 130 -13.11 -13.88 3.14
N LEU A 131 -12.13 -14.03 2.28
CA LEU A 131 -12.22 -14.92 1.15
C LEU A 131 -12.01 -16.35 1.65
N ALA A 132 -13.05 -17.16 1.62
CA ALA A 132 -12.97 -18.58 1.94
C ALA A 132 -12.31 -19.31 0.77
N ALA A 133 -11.00 -19.14 0.62
CA ALA A 133 -10.19 -19.88 -0.33
C ALA A 133 -9.57 -21.07 0.40
N ALA A 134 -10.04 -22.25 0.14
CA ALA A 134 -9.43 -23.45 0.73
C ALA A 134 -7.95 -23.56 0.33
N PRO A 135 -7.05 -23.90 1.22
CA PRO A 135 -7.22 -24.33 2.62
C PRO A 135 -7.22 -23.17 3.64
N ASN A 136 -7.16 -21.93 3.19
CA ASN A 136 -6.96 -20.75 4.03
C ASN A 136 -8.31 -20.08 4.33
N HIS A 137 -8.47 -19.56 5.57
CA HIS A 137 -9.70 -18.92 6.01
C HIS A 137 -9.75 -17.41 5.70
N ASN A 138 -8.61 -16.79 5.41
CA ASN A 138 -8.47 -15.38 5.11
C ASN A 138 -7.19 -15.09 4.31
N LEU A 139 -7.03 -13.85 3.84
CA LEU A 139 -5.86 -13.48 3.04
C LEU A 139 -4.56 -13.37 3.85
N TYR A 140 -4.61 -13.12 5.15
CA TYR A 140 -3.39 -13.14 5.98
C TYR A 140 -2.80 -14.54 6.02
N ASP A 141 -3.63 -15.57 6.21
CA ASP A 141 -3.20 -16.97 6.19
C ASP A 141 -2.75 -17.40 4.78
N PHE A 142 -3.46 -16.93 3.74
CA PHE A 142 -3.07 -17.21 2.35
C PHE A 142 -1.69 -16.64 2.03
N TRP A 143 -1.44 -15.39 2.38
CA TRP A 143 -0.16 -14.76 2.09
C TRP A 143 0.96 -15.25 3.01
N GLY A 144 0.66 -15.53 4.28
CA GLY A 144 1.65 -15.95 5.27
C GLY A 144 2.79 -14.94 5.35
N ASP A 145 4.01 -15.44 5.43
CA ASP A 145 5.24 -14.63 5.54
C ASP A 145 5.77 -14.09 4.19
N ARG A 146 5.18 -14.48 3.06
CA ARG A 146 5.70 -14.12 1.71
C ARG A 146 5.92 -12.62 1.51
N PRO A 147 5.00 -11.70 1.90
CA PRO A 147 5.23 -10.27 1.76
C PRO A 147 6.40 -9.78 2.62
N TYR A 148 6.57 -10.33 3.83
CA TYR A 148 7.72 -10.04 4.67
C TYR A 148 9.02 -10.55 4.05
N GLN A 149 9.07 -11.77 3.57
CA GLN A 149 10.27 -12.34 2.94
C GLN A 149 10.72 -11.52 1.73
N ALA A 150 9.78 -11.09 0.89
CA ALA A 150 10.08 -10.19 -0.23
C ALA A 150 10.61 -8.83 0.23
N LEU A 151 10.07 -8.29 1.33
CA LEU A 151 10.52 -7.02 1.90
C LEU A 151 11.90 -7.17 2.58
N ALA A 152 12.18 -8.29 3.23
CA ALA A 152 13.43 -8.56 3.95
C ALA A 152 14.66 -8.57 3.03
N THR A 153 14.49 -8.81 1.73
CA THR A 153 15.58 -8.73 0.75
C THR A 153 16.16 -7.32 0.57
N ILE A 154 15.43 -6.28 1.00
CA ILE A 154 15.86 -4.88 0.90
C ILE A 154 16.51 -4.49 2.24
N PRO A 155 17.76 -4.00 2.25
CA PRO A 155 18.44 -3.65 3.52
C PRO A 155 17.86 -2.41 4.19
N GLY A 156 18.10 -2.32 5.50
CA GLY A 156 17.77 -1.15 6.32
C GLY A 156 16.34 -1.16 6.88
N PRO A 157 15.97 -0.11 7.65
CA PRO A 157 14.72 -0.04 8.39
C PRO A 157 13.49 -0.06 7.49
N ILE A 158 12.39 -0.58 8.04
CA ILE A 158 11.05 -0.59 7.42
C ILE A 158 10.26 0.59 7.97
N ILE A 159 9.92 1.54 7.11
CA ILE A 159 9.10 2.69 7.45
C ILE A 159 7.64 2.39 7.10
N ASN A 160 6.81 2.28 8.13
CA ASN A 160 5.40 1.94 7.96
C ASN A 160 4.55 3.17 7.72
N LEU A 161 4.16 3.38 6.47
CA LEU A 161 3.14 4.34 6.02
C LEU A 161 1.83 3.63 5.61
N ALA A 162 1.70 2.31 5.86
CA ALA A 162 0.49 1.56 5.61
C ALA A 162 -0.52 1.70 6.75
N SER A 163 -1.76 1.29 6.51
CA SER A 163 -2.75 1.12 7.58
C SER A 163 -2.47 -0.16 8.38
N ASP A 164 -3.07 -0.25 9.58
CA ASP A 164 -2.94 -1.46 10.42
C ASP A 164 -3.39 -2.73 9.70
N GLU A 165 -4.45 -2.63 8.88
CA GLU A 165 -4.93 -3.74 8.05
C GLU A 165 -3.78 -4.34 7.23
N TYR A 166 -3.02 -3.50 6.53
CA TYR A 166 -1.95 -3.96 5.66
C TYR A 166 -0.66 -4.25 6.42
N ALA A 167 -0.32 -3.47 7.44
CA ALA A 167 0.88 -3.71 8.26
C ALA A 167 0.85 -5.07 8.98
N LYS A 168 -0.34 -5.63 9.25
CA LYS A 168 -0.53 -6.99 9.79
C LYS A 168 0.01 -8.10 8.89
N THR A 169 0.27 -7.85 7.60
CA THR A 169 0.92 -8.83 6.71
C THR A 169 2.43 -8.92 6.94
N ILE A 170 3.02 -7.95 7.64
CA ILE A 170 4.46 -7.85 7.90
C ILE A 170 4.79 -8.09 9.36
N ARG A 171 4.09 -7.39 10.28
CA ARG A 171 4.41 -7.37 11.72
C ARG A 171 4.61 -8.74 12.39
N PRO A 172 3.78 -9.79 12.14
CA PRO A 172 3.92 -11.08 12.80
C PRO A 172 5.20 -11.84 12.45
N TYR A 173 5.84 -11.46 11.35
CA TYR A 173 7.00 -12.16 10.79
C TYR A 173 8.32 -11.43 11.02
N LEU A 174 8.29 -10.24 11.64
CA LEU A 174 9.47 -9.45 11.96
C LEU A 174 10.44 -10.26 12.82
N GLN A 175 11.74 -10.17 12.50
CA GLN A 175 12.80 -10.80 13.24
C GLN A 175 13.41 -9.82 14.26
N PRO A 176 14.11 -10.28 15.30
CA PRO A 176 14.73 -9.40 16.31
C PRO A 176 15.71 -8.35 15.74
N ALA A 177 16.27 -8.61 14.56
CA ALA A 177 17.17 -7.69 13.88
C ALA A 177 16.47 -6.66 13.00
N ASP A 178 15.14 -6.79 12.79
CA ASP A 178 14.40 -5.86 11.99
C ASP A 178 14.11 -4.57 12.77
N HIS A 179 14.30 -3.45 12.11
CA HIS A 179 13.90 -2.16 12.65
C HIS A 179 12.65 -1.68 11.93
N PHE A 180 11.48 -1.90 12.55
CA PHE A 180 10.16 -1.53 12.03
C PHE A 180 9.67 -0.27 12.72
N ILE A 181 9.59 0.84 11.95
CA ILE A 181 9.26 2.16 12.46
C ILE A 181 7.87 2.57 11.97
N ASN A 182 6.95 2.77 12.88
CA ASN A 182 5.65 3.32 12.58
C ASN A 182 5.74 4.84 12.39
N VAL A 183 5.06 5.37 11.39
CA VAL A 183 4.89 6.82 11.25
C VAL A 183 3.45 7.18 11.59
N ARG A 184 3.30 7.96 12.67
CA ARG A 184 2.02 8.39 13.19
C ARG A 184 1.77 9.86 12.94
N PHE A 185 0.69 10.16 12.21
CA PHE A 185 0.16 11.52 12.04
C PHE A 185 -1.01 11.72 12.99
N ALA A 186 -0.86 12.63 13.94
CA ALA A 186 -1.80 12.79 15.05
C ALA A 186 -2.24 14.25 15.25
N HIS A 187 -3.43 14.40 15.79
CA HIS A 187 -3.96 15.66 16.29
C HIS A 187 -4.04 15.56 17.80
N ASP A 188 -3.64 16.59 18.53
CA ASP A 188 -3.97 16.70 19.93
C ASP A 188 -5.46 17.09 20.08
N VAL A 189 -6.17 16.27 20.78
CA VAL A 189 -7.57 16.52 21.13
C VAL A 189 -7.71 16.37 22.65
N ASN A 190 -7.65 17.49 23.36
CA ASN A 190 -7.71 17.55 24.82
C ASN A 190 -6.63 16.68 25.51
N GLY A 191 -5.38 16.80 25.08
CA GLY A 191 -4.24 16.06 25.62
C GLY A 191 -4.16 14.59 25.17
N LYS A 192 -5.02 14.17 24.21
CA LYS A 192 -4.99 12.81 23.64
C LYS A 192 -4.67 12.86 22.16
N LEU A 193 -3.66 12.10 21.76
CA LEU A 193 -3.29 11.96 20.36
C LEU A 193 -4.32 11.11 19.60
N LYS A 194 -4.99 11.72 18.62
CA LYS A 194 -5.95 11.03 17.74
C LYS A 194 -5.51 11.10 16.27
N THR A 195 -5.51 9.97 15.60
CA THR A 195 -5.30 9.91 14.14
C THR A 195 -6.62 10.12 13.42
N ARG A 196 -6.65 11.09 12.50
CA ARG A 196 -7.77 11.31 11.59
C ARG A 196 -7.46 10.65 10.25
N ALA A 197 -8.25 9.65 9.87
CA ALA A 197 -7.94 8.75 8.75
C ALA A 197 -7.64 9.47 7.42
N THR A 198 -8.44 10.48 7.07
CA THR A 198 -8.25 11.24 5.82
C THR A 198 -6.94 12.02 5.84
N TYR A 199 -6.70 12.80 6.90
CA TYR A 199 -5.47 13.58 7.06
C TYR A 199 -4.21 12.71 7.11
N ALA A 200 -4.30 11.56 7.79
CA ALA A 200 -3.18 10.62 7.82
C ALA A 200 -2.86 10.04 6.43
N LYS A 201 -3.87 9.80 5.58
CA LYS A 201 -3.64 9.38 4.19
C LYS A 201 -2.96 10.47 3.36
N MET A 202 -3.39 11.73 3.52
CA MET A 202 -2.75 12.89 2.88
C MET A 202 -1.27 12.96 3.27
N ALA A 203 -0.99 13.01 4.56
CA ALA A 203 0.36 13.13 5.10
C ALA A 203 1.29 11.96 4.73
N ARG A 204 0.77 10.73 4.67
CA ARG A 204 1.55 9.57 4.19
C ARG A 204 1.95 9.70 2.74
N GLY A 205 1.07 10.25 1.90
CA GLY A 205 1.39 10.57 0.50
C GLY A 205 2.44 11.66 0.40
N GLU A 206 2.24 12.77 1.12
CA GLU A 206 3.18 13.90 1.18
C GLU A 206 4.57 13.47 1.68
N MET A 207 4.63 12.62 2.72
CA MET A 207 5.90 12.11 3.25
C MET A 207 6.63 11.22 2.23
N MET A 208 5.89 10.39 1.49
CA MET A 208 6.53 9.58 0.44
C MET A 208 7.06 10.46 -0.69
N ARG A 209 6.31 11.50 -1.10
CA ARG A 209 6.78 12.50 -2.06
C ARG A 209 8.01 13.24 -1.54
N PHE A 210 7.98 13.72 -0.30
CA PHE A 210 9.14 14.35 0.36
C PHE A 210 10.38 13.44 0.31
N ALA A 211 10.23 12.18 0.72
CA ALA A 211 11.33 11.23 0.72
C ALA A 211 11.91 11.02 -0.69
N ALA A 212 11.05 10.92 -1.72
CA ALA A 212 11.48 10.76 -3.11
C ALA A 212 12.15 12.01 -3.66
N THR A 213 11.58 13.20 -3.42
CA THR A 213 12.13 14.47 -3.92
C THR A 213 13.48 14.81 -3.27
N HIS A 214 13.66 14.48 -1.98
CA HIS A 214 14.90 14.80 -1.25
C HIS A 214 15.88 13.62 -1.19
N GLN A 215 15.56 12.48 -1.84
CA GLN A 215 16.41 11.27 -1.86
C GLN A 215 16.78 10.80 -0.44
N VAL A 216 15.82 10.78 0.48
CA VAL A 216 16.00 10.50 1.90
C VAL A 216 16.57 9.09 2.11
N THR A 217 17.69 8.97 2.80
CA THR A 217 18.40 7.71 3.03
C THR A 217 18.41 7.24 4.47
N THR A 218 18.17 8.14 5.42
CA THR A 218 18.21 7.88 6.86
C THR A 218 16.87 8.19 7.54
N VAL A 219 16.64 7.60 8.71
CA VAL A 219 15.46 7.87 9.54
C VAL A 219 15.47 9.30 10.05
N GLU A 220 16.67 9.83 10.35
CA GLU A 220 16.84 11.21 10.83
C GLU A 220 16.36 12.22 9.78
N GLU A 221 16.70 12.02 8.51
CA GLU A 221 16.26 12.90 7.43
C GLU A 221 14.71 12.93 7.30
N LEU A 222 14.00 11.82 7.64
CA LEU A 222 12.55 11.83 7.67
C LEU A 222 11.96 12.77 8.72
N THR A 223 12.69 13.04 9.81
CA THR A 223 12.25 13.98 10.86
C THR A 223 12.18 15.43 10.36
N HIS A 224 12.86 15.74 9.25
CA HIS A 224 12.79 17.05 8.58
C HIS A 224 11.52 17.24 7.73
N PHE A 225 10.69 16.19 7.61
CA PHE A 225 9.38 16.34 6.94
C PHE A 225 8.53 17.37 7.68
N ASP A 226 8.24 18.48 6.99
CA ASP A 226 7.42 19.59 7.48
C ASP A 226 6.39 19.95 6.40
N SER A 227 5.15 19.51 6.58
CA SER A 227 4.05 19.82 5.66
C SER A 227 3.21 21.00 6.18
N PRO A 228 2.31 21.57 5.36
CA PRO A 228 1.37 22.59 5.85
C PRO A 228 0.54 22.15 7.07
N THR A 229 0.32 20.84 7.23
CA THR A 229 -0.56 20.29 8.26
C THR A 229 0.20 19.70 9.45
N TYR A 230 1.39 19.10 9.22
CA TYR A 230 2.10 18.32 10.23
C TYR A 230 3.56 18.72 10.36
N ARG A 231 4.08 18.64 11.58
CA ARG A 231 5.52 18.75 11.90
C ARG A 231 5.95 17.60 12.80
N PHE A 232 7.22 17.26 12.76
CA PHE A 232 7.83 16.26 13.64
C PHE A 232 7.76 16.70 15.11
N ASP A 233 7.49 15.75 16.00
CA ASP A 233 7.47 15.94 17.46
C ASP A 233 8.43 14.94 18.13
N ALA A 234 9.64 15.38 18.45
CA ALA A 234 10.65 14.54 19.05
C ALA A 234 10.27 14.01 20.45
N PRO A 235 9.68 14.82 21.36
CA PRO A 235 9.25 14.33 22.68
C PRO A 235 8.21 13.21 22.64
N LEU A 236 7.38 13.15 21.60
CA LEU A 236 6.34 12.13 21.43
C LEU A 236 6.83 10.91 20.65
N SER A 237 8.02 10.99 20.05
CA SER A 237 8.59 9.93 19.22
C SER A 237 9.45 8.96 20.03
N THR A 238 9.60 7.74 19.53
CA THR A 238 10.47 6.69 20.06
C THR A 238 11.33 6.10 18.95
N ALA A 239 12.18 5.13 19.28
CA ALA A 239 12.95 4.40 18.26
C ALA A 239 12.06 3.70 17.24
N ASP A 240 10.86 3.23 17.64
CA ASP A 240 9.96 2.43 16.80
C ASP A 240 8.72 3.21 16.31
N GLU A 241 8.56 4.48 16.70
CA GLU A 241 7.46 5.33 16.27
C GLU A 241 7.90 6.78 16.08
N LEU A 242 7.80 7.29 14.85
CA LEU A 242 7.93 8.71 14.55
C LEU A 242 6.55 9.37 14.62
N VAL A 243 6.40 10.37 15.48
CA VAL A 243 5.16 11.12 15.66
C VAL A 243 5.25 12.47 14.98
N PHE A 244 4.27 12.74 14.12
CA PHE A 244 4.07 14.04 13.48
C PHE A 244 2.75 14.61 13.98
N ILE A 245 2.80 15.79 14.62
CA ILE A 245 1.64 16.45 15.22
C ILE A 245 1.07 17.50 14.28
N ALA A 246 -0.26 17.64 14.26
CA ALA A 246 -0.91 18.73 13.52
C ALA A 246 -0.50 20.10 14.09
N LYS A 247 -0.24 21.02 13.16
CA LYS A 247 0.06 22.44 13.47
C LYS A 247 -1.17 23.19 13.93
#